data_cdef35d1f8e9c6d214fac8a3c841e441
#
_entry.id   cdef35d1f8e9c6d214fac8a3c841e441
#
_cell.length_a   1.000
_cell.length_b   1.000
_cell.length_c   1.000
_cell.angle_alpha   90.00
_cell.angle_beta   90.00
_cell.angle_gamma   90.00
#
_symmetry.space_group_name_H-M   'P 1'
#
loop_
_entity.id
_entity.type
_entity.pdbx_description
1 polymer ?
#
loop_
_entity_poly.entity_id
_entity_poly.type
_entity_poly.pdbx_seq_one_letter_code
_entity_poly.pdbx_strand_id
1 'polypeptide(L)'
;MKNLLLCSFFVLSIIGCKKGESIADQSPKYTNVKILSMTATGIPFTNPNGGGWDISNGPDVYFTIKDPLGNVLITGATFYDVIQSKLPLYWNFIQAMQITNLSTRFSIDLYDYDFPDADDPMGGYYFTMSDYKSSYPKVITLQNPSSLIKLQFNVEWY
;
A
#
# COMPACT_ATOMS: atom_id res chain seq x y z
N MET A 1 -54.30 0.01 -72.74
CA MET A 1 -53.53 -0.82 -71.78
C MET A 1 -52.16 -0.28 -71.75
N LYS A 2 -51.80 0.47 -70.67
CA LYS A 2 -50.47 1.13 -70.50
C LYS A 2 -49.82 0.48 -69.30
N ASN A 3 -48.71 -0.24 -69.53
CA ASN A 3 -47.94 -0.84 -68.50
C ASN A 3 -47.01 0.26 -67.90
N LEU A 4 -47.17 0.53 -66.65
CA LEU A 4 -46.29 1.46 -65.89
C LEU A 4 -45.22 0.63 -65.21
N LEU A 5 -43.98 0.80 -65.67
CA LEU A 5 -42.81 0.14 -65.12
C LEU A 5 -42.31 0.97 -63.96
N LEU A 6 -42.43 0.45 -62.72
CA LEU A 6 -41.95 1.11 -61.49
C LEU A 6 -40.49 0.70 -61.26
N CYS A 7 -39.52 1.62 -61.57
CA CYS A 7 -38.10 1.44 -61.23
C CYS A 7 -37.90 1.74 -59.73
N SER A 8 -37.67 0.68 -58.94
CA SER A 8 -37.30 0.82 -57.54
C SER A 8 -35.79 1.09 -57.41
N PHE A 9 -35.41 2.31 -57.00
CA PHE A 9 -34.05 2.69 -56.69
C PHE A 9 -33.70 2.17 -55.31
N PHE A 10 -32.83 1.17 -55.23
CA PHE A 10 -32.26 0.66 -53.99
C PHE A 10 -31.05 1.54 -53.61
N VAL A 11 -31.22 2.45 -52.65
CA VAL A 11 -30.12 3.23 -52.10
C VAL A 11 -29.41 2.36 -51.06
N LEU A 12 -28.24 1.86 -51.44
CA LEU A 12 -27.35 1.13 -50.53
C LEU A 12 -26.61 2.13 -49.61
N SER A 13 -27.16 2.29 -48.38
CA SER A 13 -26.47 3.09 -47.33
C SER A 13 -25.27 2.29 -46.80
N ILE A 14 -24.07 2.68 -47.22
CA ILE A 14 -22.85 2.16 -46.62
C ILE A 14 -22.68 2.80 -45.25
N ILE A 15 -23.08 2.10 -44.19
CA ILE A 15 -22.75 2.47 -42.82
C ILE A 15 -21.29 2.15 -42.61
N GLY A 16 -20.44 3.14 -42.80
CA GLY A 16 -19.03 3.07 -42.42
C GLY A 16 -18.90 2.92 -40.92
N CYS A 17 -18.61 1.71 -40.44
CA CYS A 17 -18.18 1.48 -39.07
C CYS A 17 -16.84 2.23 -38.87
N LYS A 18 -16.86 3.41 -38.27
CA LYS A 18 -15.64 4.01 -37.73
C LYS A 18 -15.15 3.07 -36.63
N LYS A 19 -14.04 2.38 -36.91
CA LYS A 19 -13.25 1.65 -35.95
C LYS A 19 -12.91 2.65 -34.83
N GLY A 20 -13.51 2.49 -33.65
CA GLY A 20 -13.21 3.33 -32.52
C GLY A 20 -11.71 3.22 -32.24
N GLU A 21 -10.98 4.31 -32.41
CA GLU A 21 -9.63 4.43 -31.88
C GLU A 21 -9.76 4.22 -30.37
N SER A 22 -9.16 3.14 -29.88
CA SER A 22 -9.00 2.95 -28.44
C SER A 22 -8.14 4.13 -27.96
N ILE A 23 -8.74 5.05 -27.24
CA ILE A 23 -7.99 6.05 -26.48
C ILE A 23 -7.13 5.24 -25.52
N ALA A 24 -5.85 5.05 -25.86
CA ALA A 24 -4.90 4.48 -24.95
C ALA A 24 -4.93 5.35 -23.69
N ASP A 25 -5.23 4.74 -22.55
CA ASP A 25 -5.21 5.41 -21.25
C ASP A 25 -3.83 6.04 -21.06
N GLN A 26 -3.73 7.37 -21.25
CA GLN A 26 -2.53 8.17 -21.07
C GLN A 26 -2.38 8.57 -19.60
N SER A 27 -2.71 7.67 -18.68
CA SER A 27 -2.38 7.87 -17.28
C SER A 27 -0.88 8.13 -17.15
N PRO A 28 -0.45 9.19 -16.46
CA PRO A 28 0.96 9.51 -16.33
C PRO A 28 1.69 8.31 -15.73
N LYS A 29 2.69 7.81 -16.44
CA LYS A 29 3.46 6.65 -16.01
C LYS A 29 4.49 7.10 -14.97
N TYR A 30 4.11 7.04 -13.71
CA TYR A 30 5.06 7.27 -12.62
C TYR A 30 6.08 6.13 -12.56
N THR A 31 7.33 6.48 -12.35
CA THR A 31 8.45 5.54 -12.25
C THR A 31 9.03 5.44 -10.85
N ASN A 32 8.70 6.39 -10.00
CA ASN A 32 9.22 6.51 -8.65
C ASN A 32 8.09 6.77 -7.66
N VAL A 33 8.36 6.52 -6.38
CA VAL A 33 7.44 6.81 -5.28
C VAL A 33 8.21 7.24 -4.04
N LYS A 34 7.64 8.13 -3.25
CA LYS A 34 8.10 8.49 -1.91
C LYS A 34 7.10 7.99 -0.89
N ILE A 35 7.57 7.35 0.18
CA ILE A 35 6.78 7.13 1.39
C ILE A 35 7.02 8.30 2.32
N LEU A 36 5.95 9.01 2.68
CA LEU A 36 5.99 10.23 3.49
C LEU A 36 5.77 9.95 4.97
N SER A 37 4.89 9.00 5.26
CA SER A 37 4.50 8.63 6.62
C SER A 37 3.95 7.22 6.68
N MET A 38 3.91 6.67 7.90
CA MET A 38 3.27 5.41 8.21
C MET A 38 2.28 5.58 9.34
N THR A 39 1.18 4.85 9.29
CA THR A 39 0.17 4.77 10.35
C THR A 39 -0.09 3.30 10.67
N ALA A 40 -0.05 2.92 11.95
CA ALA A 40 -0.53 1.63 12.42
C ALA A 40 -1.95 1.80 12.97
N THR A 41 -2.94 1.22 12.29
CA THR A 41 -4.35 1.24 12.70
C THR A 41 -4.74 -0.01 13.47
N GLY A 42 -3.88 -1.01 13.52
CA GLY A 42 -4.02 -2.24 14.29
C GLY A 42 -2.66 -2.82 14.64
N ILE A 43 -2.54 -3.31 15.88
CA ILE A 43 -1.39 -4.04 16.41
C ILE A 43 -1.88 -5.18 17.30
N PRO A 44 -1.11 -6.25 17.54
CA PRO A 44 -1.43 -7.24 18.57
C PRO A 44 -1.16 -6.66 19.96
N PHE A 45 -2.12 -6.79 20.88
CA PHE A 45 -1.96 -6.42 22.28
C PHE A 45 -1.59 -7.60 23.18
N THR A 46 -1.46 -8.77 22.60
CA THR A 46 -0.97 -9.98 23.23
C THR A 46 0.13 -10.60 22.40
N ASN A 47 1.14 -11.13 23.06
CA ASN A 47 2.22 -11.86 22.41
C ASN A 47 1.74 -13.24 21.88
N PRO A 48 2.53 -13.96 21.10
CA PRO A 48 2.14 -15.26 20.53
C PRO A 48 1.78 -16.33 21.56
N ASN A 49 2.20 -16.17 22.82
CA ASN A 49 1.88 -17.09 23.92
C ASN A 49 0.57 -16.73 24.63
N GLY A 50 -0.12 -15.64 24.21
CA GLY A 50 -1.39 -15.17 24.78
C GLY A 50 -1.24 -14.29 26.02
N GLY A 51 -0.01 -13.96 26.42
CA GLY A 51 0.28 -12.98 27.49
C GLY A 51 0.30 -11.54 26.98
N GLY A 52 0.44 -10.58 27.90
CA GLY A 52 0.82 -9.21 27.54
C GLY A 52 2.23 -9.16 26.96
N TRP A 53 2.56 -8.09 26.26
CA TRP A 53 3.93 -7.82 25.84
C TRP A 53 4.77 -7.46 27.07
N ASP A 54 4.29 -6.52 27.86
CA ASP A 54 4.86 -6.11 29.15
C ASP A 54 4.11 -6.69 30.34
N ILE A 55 4.76 -6.65 31.50
CA ILE A 55 4.21 -7.23 32.75
C ILE A 55 2.98 -6.44 33.27
N SER A 56 2.96 -5.12 33.08
CA SER A 56 1.97 -4.25 33.76
C SER A 56 1.33 -3.17 32.87
N ASN A 57 1.81 -3.01 31.62
CA ASN A 57 1.38 -1.97 30.69
C ASN A 57 1.24 -2.51 29.27
N GLY A 58 0.98 -1.65 28.30
CA GLY A 58 0.91 -2.04 26.89
C GLY A 58 2.29 -2.05 26.24
N PRO A 59 2.41 -2.60 25.01
CA PRO A 59 3.69 -2.66 24.30
C PRO A 59 4.30 -1.30 24.01
N ASP A 60 5.62 -1.26 23.98
CA ASP A 60 6.44 -0.12 23.57
C ASP A 60 6.74 -0.21 22.07
N VAL A 61 5.87 0.33 21.23
CA VAL A 61 5.81 0.02 19.80
C VAL A 61 6.69 0.91 18.95
N TYR A 62 7.60 0.29 18.20
CA TYR A 62 8.33 0.94 17.11
C TYR A 62 8.34 0.06 15.86
N PHE A 63 8.90 0.55 14.76
CA PHE A 63 9.05 -0.22 13.53
C PHE A 63 10.42 -0.05 12.89
N THR A 64 10.78 -1.00 12.02
CA THR A 64 11.87 -0.87 11.06
C THR A 64 11.39 -1.13 9.65
N ILE A 65 11.94 -0.40 8.66
CA ILE A 65 11.85 -0.78 7.24
C ILE A 65 13.22 -1.25 6.81
N LYS A 66 13.28 -2.42 6.15
CA LYS A 66 14.53 -3.04 5.70
C LYS A 66 14.52 -3.24 4.18
N ASP A 67 15.72 -3.16 3.59
CA ASP A 67 15.96 -3.54 2.21
C ASP A 67 15.97 -5.08 2.03
N PRO A 68 16.07 -5.61 0.77
CA PRO A 68 16.12 -7.05 0.51
C PRO A 68 17.33 -7.78 1.13
N LEU A 69 18.36 -7.04 1.52
CA LEU A 69 19.56 -7.60 2.17
C LEU A 69 19.44 -7.62 3.69
N GLY A 70 18.34 -7.07 4.24
CA GLY A 70 18.09 -6.96 5.68
C GLY A 70 18.69 -5.71 6.33
N ASN A 71 19.27 -4.77 5.55
CA ASN A 71 19.77 -3.51 6.09
C ASN A 71 18.59 -2.62 6.49
N VAL A 72 18.64 -2.06 7.70
CA VAL A 72 17.63 -1.13 8.19
C VAL A 72 17.79 0.22 7.48
N LEU A 73 16.73 0.64 6.80
CA LEU A 73 16.65 1.92 6.09
C LEU A 73 15.98 3.00 6.94
N ILE A 74 14.96 2.63 7.72
CA ILE A 74 14.21 3.54 8.60
C ILE A 74 13.91 2.80 9.90
N THR A 75 14.07 3.52 11.03
CA THR A 75 13.54 3.12 12.32
C THR A 75 12.58 4.21 12.80
N GLY A 76 11.37 3.83 13.18
CA GLY A 76 10.38 4.73 13.77
C GLY A 76 10.69 5.03 15.22
N ALA A 77 10.24 6.20 15.71
CA ALA A 77 10.28 6.50 17.13
C ALA A 77 9.40 5.53 17.92
N THR A 78 9.78 5.19 19.15
CA THR A 78 9.01 4.32 20.02
C THR A 78 7.81 5.06 20.63
N PHE A 79 6.62 4.44 20.54
CA PHE A 79 5.45 4.82 21.30
C PHE A 79 5.35 3.94 22.54
N TYR A 80 5.49 4.53 23.70
CA TYR A 80 5.52 3.83 24.97
C TYR A 80 4.11 3.54 25.52
N ASP A 81 3.96 2.39 26.21
CA ASP A 81 2.74 1.98 26.92
C ASP A 81 1.49 2.06 26.02
N VAL A 82 1.53 1.47 24.83
CA VAL A 82 0.44 1.57 23.85
C VAL A 82 -0.76 0.74 24.29
N ILE A 83 -1.90 1.42 24.47
CA ILE A 83 -3.21 0.79 24.71
C ILE A 83 -4.13 1.02 23.51
N GLN A 84 -5.22 0.26 23.41
CA GLN A 84 -6.17 0.30 22.30
C GLN A 84 -6.66 1.72 21.97
N SER A 85 -6.85 2.57 22.96
CA SER A 85 -7.32 3.95 22.74
C SER A 85 -6.25 4.90 22.21
N LYS A 86 -4.98 4.50 22.20
CA LYS A 86 -3.90 5.28 21.60
C LYS A 86 -3.77 5.05 20.08
N LEU A 87 -4.47 4.06 19.51
CA LEU A 87 -4.50 3.87 18.07
C LEU A 87 -5.37 4.94 17.37
N PRO A 88 -4.99 5.37 16.16
CA PRO A 88 -3.84 4.93 15.35
C PRO A 88 -2.52 5.56 15.80
N LEU A 89 -1.42 4.80 15.70
CA LEU A 89 -0.07 5.33 15.87
C LEU A 89 0.39 5.94 14.55
N TYR A 90 1.00 7.12 14.61
CA TYR A 90 1.35 7.88 13.42
C TYR A 90 2.82 8.31 13.43
N TRP A 91 3.59 7.91 12.40
CA TRP A 91 4.98 8.28 12.20
C TRP A 91 5.13 9.11 10.94
N ASN A 92 5.52 10.37 11.09
CA ASN A 92 6.02 11.19 9.98
C ASN A 92 7.48 10.88 9.73
N PHE A 93 7.85 10.65 8.48
CA PHE A 93 9.26 10.48 8.13
C PHE A 93 9.90 11.85 7.97
N ILE A 94 10.94 12.13 8.77
CA ILE A 94 11.70 13.39 8.69
C ILE A 94 12.25 13.57 7.26
N GLN A 95 12.70 12.47 6.66
CA GLN A 95 13.09 12.38 5.26
C GLN A 95 12.24 11.29 4.60
N ALA A 96 11.52 11.66 3.54
CA ALA A 96 10.71 10.71 2.78
C ALA A 96 11.58 9.57 2.22
N MET A 97 11.13 8.33 2.37
CA MET A 97 11.79 7.18 1.77
C MET A 97 11.54 7.17 0.26
N GLN A 98 12.59 7.39 -0.53
CA GLN A 98 12.51 7.38 -1.98
C GLN A 98 12.74 5.96 -2.52
N ILE A 99 11.84 5.50 -3.40
CA ILE A 99 11.91 4.20 -4.07
C ILE A 99 11.93 4.44 -5.57
N THR A 100 13.07 4.20 -6.20
CA THR A 100 13.29 4.36 -7.65
C THR A 100 13.14 3.05 -8.41
N ASN A 101 13.39 1.91 -7.77
CA ASN A 101 13.07 0.60 -8.32
C ASN A 101 11.80 0.06 -7.65
N LEU A 102 10.67 0.21 -8.31
CA LEU A 102 9.36 -0.17 -7.78
C LEU A 102 9.21 -1.69 -7.56
N SER A 103 10.07 -2.51 -8.17
CA SER A 103 10.06 -3.97 -8.00
C SER A 103 10.89 -4.45 -6.80
N THR A 104 11.58 -3.56 -6.12
CA THR A 104 12.32 -3.91 -4.90
C THR A 104 11.36 -4.35 -3.81
N ARG A 105 11.63 -5.52 -3.21
CA ARG A 105 10.84 -6.07 -2.10
C ARG A 105 11.44 -5.62 -0.77
N PHE A 106 10.73 -4.78 -0.07
CA PHE A 106 11.07 -4.32 1.27
C PHE A 106 10.32 -5.13 2.33
N SER A 107 10.79 -5.11 3.58
CA SER A 107 10.01 -5.50 4.74
C SER A 107 9.74 -4.30 5.64
N ILE A 108 8.60 -4.35 6.35
CA ILE A 108 8.30 -3.52 7.49
C ILE A 108 7.92 -4.41 8.65
N ASP A 109 8.61 -4.27 9.77
CA ASP A 109 8.43 -5.08 10.96
C ASP A 109 8.15 -4.18 12.15
N LEU A 110 7.14 -4.51 12.96
CA LEU A 110 6.85 -3.89 14.24
C LEU A 110 7.52 -4.68 15.35
N TYR A 111 7.96 -3.96 16.37
CA TYR A 111 8.61 -4.52 17.55
C TYR A 111 8.01 -3.92 18.81
N ASP A 112 8.04 -4.70 19.87
CA ASP A 112 7.96 -4.23 21.25
C ASP A 112 9.39 -3.96 21.74
N TYR A 113 9.63 -2.77 22.27
CA TYR A 113 10.94 -2.35 22.74
C TYR A 113 11.13 -2.74 24.21
N ASP A 114 12.13 -3.59 24.46
CA ASP A 114 12.45 -4.14 25.76
C ASP A 114 13.87 -3.75 26.19
N PHE A 115 13.99 -2.92 27.20
CA PHE A 115 15.30 -2.60 27.77
C PHE A 115 15.41 -3.07 29.23
N PRO A 116 16.46 -3.85 29.61
CA PRO A 116 17.68 -4.18 28.86
C PRO A 116 17.63 -5.45 27.99
N ASP A 117 16.47 -6.07 27.85
CA ASP A 117 16.31 -7.31 27.10
C ASP A 117 16.26 -7.05 25.57
N ALA A 118 16.20 -8.11 24.79
CA ALA A 118 16.07 -8.00 23.34
C ALA A 118 14.62 -7.69 22.95
N ASP A 119 14.44 -6.79 21.99
CA ASP A 119 13.13 -6.38 21.51
C ASP A 119 12.36 -7.56 20.90
N ASP A 120 11.08 -7.67 21.26
CA ASP A 120 10.20 -8.74 20.80
C ASP A 120 9.55 -8.40 19.45
N PRO A 121 9.64 -9.31 18.44
CA PRO A 121 9.00 -9.07 17.14
C PRO A 121 7.48 -9.24 17.24
N MET A 122 6.73 -8.20 16.94
CA MET A 122 5.27 -8.22 16.86
C MET A 122 4.76 -8.76 15.52
N GLY A 123 5.60 -8.72 14.47
CA GLY A 123 5.31 -9.14 13.10
C GLY A 123 5.32 -7.98 12.12
N GLY A 124 5.01 -8.27 10.85
CA GLY A 124 5.13 -7.26 9.79
C GLY A 124 4.68 -7.73 8.43
N TYR A 125 5.12 -7.01 7.40
CA TYR A 125 4.78 -7.28 6.00
C TYR A 125 5.99 -7.13 5.08
N TYR A 126 6.00 -7.94 4.02
CA TYR A 126 6.75 -7.60 2.83
C TYR A 126 5.87 -6.76 1.91
N PHE A 127 6.46 -5.80 1.20
CA PHE A 127 5.76 -4.98 0.23
C PHE A 127 6.63 -4.63 -0.96
N THR A 128 5.98 -4.40 -2.11
CA THR A 128 6.58 -4.04 -3.38
C THR A 128 5.72 -2.95 -4.01
N MET A 129 6.30 -1.83 -4.42
CA MET A 129 5.52 -0.71 -4.97
C MET A 129 4.95 -1.02 -6.37
N SER A 130 5.55 -1.98 -7.10
CA SER A 130 5.00 -2.43 -8.38
C SER A 130 3.58 -2.99 -8.30
N ASP A 131 3.16 -3.49 -7.14
CA ASP A 131 1.82 -4.06 -6.94
C ASP A 131 0.70 -3.00 -7.02
N TYR A 132 1.07 -1.73 -6.91
CA TYR A 132 0.15 -0.58 -6.90
C TYR A 132 0.20 0.26 -8.18
N LYS A 133 0.95 -0.16 -9.21
CA LYS A 133 1.13 0.57 -10.48
C LYS A 133 -0.15 0.74 -11.29
N SER A 134 -1.18 -0.07 -11.06
CA SER A 134 -2.43 0.02 -11.81
C SER A 134 -3.30 1.21 -11.41
N SER A 135 -3.14 1.72 -10.19
CA SER A 135 -4.00 2.75 -9.61
C SER A 135 -3.25 3.93 -8.98
N TYR A 136 -1.94 3.79 -8.74
CA TYR A 136 -1.12 4.83 -8.10
C TYR A 136 -1.78 5.47 -6.87
N PRO A 137 -2.21 4.67 -5.88
CA PRO A 137 -2.96 5.19 -4.75
C PRO A 137 -2.10 6.13 -3.90
N LYS A 138 -2.73 7.16 -3.29
CA LYS A 138 -2.06 8.05 -2.34
C LYS A 138 -1.87 7.41 -0.96
N VAL A 139 -2.66 6.39 -0.66
CA VAL A 139 -2.58 5.61 0.58
C VAL A 139 -2.48 4.13 0.21
N ILE A 140 -1.43 3.48 0.67
CA ILE A 140 -1.22 2.03 0.50
C ILE A 140 -1.53 1.37 1.83
N THR A 141 -2.44 0.38 1.83
CA THR A 141 -2.78 -0.39 3.03
C THR A 141 -2.12 -1.76 2.97
N LEU A 142 -1.37 -2.08 4.01
CA LEU A 142 -0.80 -3.40 4.25
C LEU A 142 -1.63 -4.09 5.33
N GLN A 143 -2.33 -5.13 4.94
CA GLN A 143 -3.16 -5.92 5.86
C GLN A 143 -3.32 -7.35 5.36
N ASN A 144 -3.53 -8.27 6.29
CA ASN A 144 -3.90 -9.65 6.02
C ASN A 144 -5.06 -10.00 6.96
N PRO A 145 -6.13 -10.68 6.49
CA PRO A 145 -7.26 -11.09 7.34
C PRO A 145 -6.85 -11.89 8.58
N SER A 146 -5.74 -12.63 8.51
CA SER A 146 -5.21 -13.44 9.62
C SER A 146 -4.27 -12.67 10.56
N SER A 147 -3.96 -11.39 10.27
CA SER A 147 -3.05 -10.58 11.08
C SER A 147 -3.80 -9.46 11.81
N LEU A 148 -3.43 -9.22 13.06
CA LEU A 148 -3.90 -8.07 13.83
C LEU A 148 -3.19 -6.77 13.42
N ILE A 149 -2.06 -6.88 12.72
CA ILE A 149 -1.31 -5.73 12.22
C ILE A 149 -2.02 -5.14 11.01
N LYS A 150 -2.25 -3.83 11.03
CA LYS A 150 -2.81 -3.06 9.92
C LYS A 150 -2.02 -1.78 9.77
N LEU A 151 -1.34 -1.62 8.65
CA LEU A 151 -0.47 -0.48 8.38
C LEU A 151 -0.97 0.28 7.15
N GLN A 152 -0.71 1.58 7.13
CA GLN A 152 -0.98 2.45 5.99
C GLN A 152 0.24 3.33 5.72
N PHE A 153 0.66 3.41 4.45
CA PHE A 153 1.64 4.38 3.99
C PHE A 153 0.93 5.53 3.26
N ASN A 154 1.25 6.76 3.60
CA ASN A 154 0.98 7.89 2.71
C ASN A 154 2.14 8.01 1.72
N VAL A 155 1.82 8.06 0.44
CA VAL A 155 2.82 8.03 -0.63
C VAL A 155 2.57 9.12 -1.67
N GLU A 156 3.63 9.52 -2.36
CA GLU A 156 3.61 10.41 -3.51
C GLU A 156 4.33 9.72 -4.68
N TRP A 157 3.61 9.55 -5.79
CA TRP A 157 4.14 9.00 -7.04
C TRP A 157 4.65 10.11 -7.95
N TYR A 158 5.79 9.91 -8.64
CA TYR A 158 6.39 10.91 -9.52
C TYR A 158 7.27 10.29 -10.61
#